data_a9179afea6e01987e23775af3f5b7e5a
#
_entry.id   a9179afea6e01987e23775af3f5b7e5a
#
_cell.length_a   1.000
_cell.length_b   1.000
_cell.length_c   1.000
_cell.angle_alpha   90.00
_cell.angle_beta   90.00
_cell.angle_gamma   90.00
#
_symmetry.space_group_name_H-M   'P 1'
#
loop_
_entity.id
_entity.type
_entity.pdbx_description
1 polymer ?
#
loop_
_entity_poly.entity_id
_entity_poly.type
_entity_poly.pdbx_seq_one_letter_code
_entity_poly.pdbx_strand_id
1 'polypeptide(L)'
;YDVLKAEPYGFMPCNLTAFILGFILKEYANGIYSYSDNLTTVPLDTDKLASMISEIIKQENTPDKRYKDKYIVTLTEAERAFNKATCTAFDIPEMFCVSITETRSRIREQMKSFSFPIWVVKYVLDGNNFKTSKDVVSRLIDNYCGIANNKNMDGEKSDNDIALTIGQICIDNSGAA
;
A
#
# COMPACT_ATOMS: atom_id res chain seq x y z
N TYR A 1 9.59 -13.87 26.78
CA TYR A 1 10.98 -14.39 26.72
C TYR A 1 11.22 -15.38 27.87
N ASP A 2 11.01 -15.00 29.11
CA ASP A 2 11.29 -15.83 30.28
C ASP A 2 10.39 -17.08 30.37
N VAL A 3 9.14 -16.98 29.97
CA VAL A 3 8.22 -18.12 29.89
C VAL A 3 8.74 -19.23 28.96
N LEU A 4 9.35 -18.86 27.84
CA LEU A 4 9.88 -19.83 26.85
C LEU A 4 11.22 -20.44 27.28
N LYS A 5 11.93 -19.81 28.20
CA LYS A 5 13.15 -20.39 28.81
C LYS A 5 12.84 -21.39 29.91
N ALA A 6 11.69 -21.20 30.59
CA ALA A 6 11.26 -22.07 31.67
C ALA A 6 10.67 -23.37 31.14
N GLU A 7 10.59 -24.37 32.03
CA GLU A 7 9.83 -25.60 31.75
C GLU A 7 8.35 -25.27 31.43
N PRO A 8 7.70 -25.99 30.52
CA PRO A 8 8.19 -27.18 29.79
C PRO A 8 8.97 -26.87 28.50
N TYR A 9 9.19 -25.61 28.16
CA TYR A 9 9.77 -25.25 26.86
C TYR A 9 11.30 -25.32 26.82
N GLY A 10 11.98 -24.83 27.86
CA GLY A 10 13.42 -24.97 28.05
C GLY A 10 14.32 -24.44 26.90
N PHE A 11 13.87 -23.39 26.19
CA PHE A 11 14.64 -22.86 25.06
C PHE A 11 15.97 -22.26 25.51
N MET A 12 17.04 -22.68 24.87
CA MET A 12 18.33 -21.98 24.97
C MET A 12 18.22 -20.57 24.39
N PRO A 13 18.91 -19.55 24.94
CA PRO A 13 18.79 -18.17 24.47
C PRO A 13 19.00 -17.99 22.95
N CYS A 14 19.96 -18.68 22.35
CA CYS A 14 20.22 -18.62 20.91
C CYS A 14 19.05 -19.21 20.09
N ASN A 15 18.51 -20.34 20.52
CA ASN A 15 17.38 -21.01 19.84
C ASN A 15 16.11 -20.20 20.00
N LEU A 16 15.90 -19.59 21.18
CA LEU A 16 14.77 -18.71 21.44
C LEU A 16 14.81 -17.48 20.55
N THR A 17 15.98 -16.86 20.39
CA THR A 17 16.16 -15.69 19.51
C THR A 17 15.86 -16.07 18.05
N ALA A 18 16.37 -17.20 17.58
CA ALA A 18 16.10 -17.69 16.23
C ALA A 18 14.61 -18.01 16.02
N PHE A 19 13.96 -18.61 17.00
CA PHE A 19 12.54 -18.92 16.96
C PHE A 19 11.68 -17.65 16.89
N ILE A 20 11.95 -16.68 17.76
CA ILE A 20 11.21 -15.40 17.76
C ILE A 20 11.42 -14.65 16.46
N LEU A 21 12.65 -14.59 15.97
CA LEU A 21 12.97 -13.93 14.71
C LEU A 21 12.27 -14.63 13.54
N GLY A 22 12.31 -15.94 13.47
CA GLY A 22 11.62 -16.72 12.45
C GLY A 22 10.11 -16.54 12.46
N PHE A 23 9.50 -16.46 13.66
CA PHE A 23 8.08 -16.17 13.83
C PHE A 23 7.74 -14.77 13.33
N ILE A 24 8.50 -13.75 13.74
CA ILE A 24 8.28 -12.37 13.32
C ILE A 24 8.41 -12.24 11.80
N LEU A 25 9.44 -12.83 11.20
CA LEU A 25 9.64 -12.80 9.75
C LEU A 25 8.49 -13.48 9.00
N LYS A 26 8.04 -14.64 9.48
CA LYS A 26 6.91 -15.36 8.89
C LYS A 26 5.61 -14.55 8.95
N GLU A 27 5.32 -13.96 10.09
CA GLU A 27 4.04 -13.26 10.32
C GLU A 27 3.98 -11.88 9.67
N TYR A 28 5.10 -11.16 9.60
CA TYR A 28 5.11 -9.76 9.17
C TYR A 28 5.78 -9.51 7.82
N ALA A 29 6.69 -10.37 7.36
CA ALA A 29 7.33 -10.23 6.04
C ALA A 29 6.60 -11.05 4.94
N ASN A 30 5.27 -11.01 4.95
CA ASN A 30 4.41 -11.81 4.06
C ASN A 30 3.77 -11.01 2.93
N GLY A 31 4.17 -9.74 2.75
CA GLY A 31 3.65 -8.84 1.72
C GLY A 31 2.31 -8.16 2.07
N ILE A 32 1.74 -8.45 3.25
CA ILE A 32 0.48 -7.81 3.72
C ILE A 32 0.77 -6.51 4.46
N TYR A 33 1.94 -6.44 5.10
CA TYR A 33 2.31 -5.34 5.97
C TYR A 33 3.25 -4.37 5.26
N SER A 34 3.15 -3.11 5.64
CA SER A 34 4.07 -2.04 5.25
C SER A 34 4.63 -1.35 6.49
N TYR A 35 5.86 -0.88 6.39
CA TYR A 35 6.47 -0.01 7.37
C TYR A 35 6.21 1.44 7.01
N SER A 36 5.84 2.25 7.99
CA SER A 36 5.66 3.70 7.83
C SER A 36 6.41 4.45 8.92
N ASP A 37 7.04 5.55 8.56
CA ASP A 37 7.69 6.49 9.46
C ASP A 37 7.06 7.89 9.42
N ASN A 38 5.80 7.99 9.02
CA ASN A 38 5.04 9.23 8.75
C ASN A 38 5.50 10.03 7.51
N LEU A 39 6.67 9.77 6.98
CA LEU A 39 7.19 10.43 5.78
C LEU A 39 7.11 9.52 4.57
N THR A 40 7.48 8.26 4.78
CA THR A 40 7.51 7.24 3.74
C THR A 40 6.79 5.98 4.21
N THR A 41 6.24 5.25 3.26
CA THR A 41 5.68 3.92 3.48
C THR A 41 6.34 2.96 2.49
N VAL A 42 6.94 1.90 3.02
CA VAL A 42 7.63 0.88 2.21
C VAL A 42 7.10 -0.51 2.56
N PRO A 43 7.11 -1.47 1.62
CA PRO A 43 6.77 -2.85 1.93
C PRO A 43 7.62 -3.37 3.09
N LEU A 44 7.00 -4.11 4.00
CA LEU A 44 7.70 -4.76 5.09
C LEU A 44 8.18 -6.13 4.61
N ASP A 45 9.32 -6.13 3.92
CA ASP A 45 10.02 -7.35 3.53
C ASP A 45 10.98 -7.82 4.62
N THR A 46 11.66 -8.93 4.35
CA THR A 46 12.61 -9.55 5.27
C THR A 46 13.77 -8.61 5.63
N ASP A 47 14.29 -7.87 4.64
CA ASP A 47 15.45 -7.00 4.83
C ASP A 47 15.06 -5.76 5.65
N LYS A 48 13.92 -5.18 5.36
CA LYS A 48 13.38 -4.03 6.13
C LYS A 48 13.10 -4.42 7.57
N LEU A 49 12.47 -5.59 7.77
CA LEU A 49 12.17 -6.08 9.11
C LEU A 49 13.45 -6.41 9.90
N ALA A 50 14.45 -7.01 9.27
CA ALA A 50 15.76 -7.26 9.89
C ALA A 50 16.48 -5.95 10.25
N SER A 51 16.41 -4.94 9.38
CA SER A 51 16.94 -3.59 9.65
C SER A 51 16.26 -2.96 10.87
N MET A 52 14.92 -3.00 10.93
CA MET A 52 14.16 -2.49 12.08
C MET A 52 14.57 -3.18 13.39
N ILE A 53 14.67 -4.50 13.40
CA ILE A 53 15.09 -5.27 14.58
C ILE A 53 16.51 -4.88 14.98
N SER A 54 17.43 -4.73 14.04
CA SER A 54 18.81 -4.30 14.29
C SER A 54 18.88 -2.90 14.88
N GLU A 55 18.04 -1.97 14.40
CA GLU A 55 17.93 -0.63 14.95
C GLU A 55 17.40 -0.64 16.38
N ILE A 56 16.38 -1.45 16.67
CA ILE A 56 15.83 -1.63 18.02
C ILE A 56 16.91 -2.10 18.99
N ILE A 57 17.66 -3.15 18.62
CA ILE A 57 18.71 -3.72 19.45
C ILE A 57 19.82 -2.70 19.72
N LYS A 58 20.23 -1.92 18.71
CA LYS A 58 21.25 -0.88 18.86
C LYS A 58 20.81 0.27 19.77
N GLN A 59 19.51 0.51 19.85
CA GLN A 59 18.94 1.65 20.60
C GLN A 59 18.46 1.27 22.00
N GLU A 60 18.59 0.01 22.41
CA GLU A 60 18.14 -0.46 23.73
C GLU A 60 18.77 0.36 24.89
N ASN A 61 19.95 0.94 24.69
CA ASN A 61 20.64 1.77 25.67
C ASN A 61 20.43 3.28 25.51
N THR A 62 19.65 3.72 24.52
CA THR A 62 19.34 5.13 24.31
C THR A 62 17.82 5.29 24.26
N PRO A 63 17.21 5.78 25.37
CA PRO A 63 15.77 6.05 25.39
C PRO A 63 15.46 7.24 24.50
N ASP A 64 15.50 7.03 23.20
CA ASP A 64 15.25 8.07 22.22
C ASP A 64 13.82 7.97 21.67
N LYS A 65 13.25 9.14 21.42
CA LYS A 65 11.88 9.35 20.91
C LYS A 65 11.64 8.82 19.49
N ARG A 66 12.64 8.21 18.86
CA ARG A 66 12.65 7.79 17.44
C ARG A 66 11.62 6.72 17.07
N TYR A 67 11.02 6.03 18.03
CA TYR A 67 9.99 5.02 17.78
C TYR A 67 8.58 5.58 17.71
N LYS A 68 8.37 6.82 18.13
CA LYS A 68 7.02 7.39 18.21
C LYS A 68 6.31 7.52 16.86
N ASP A 69 7.10 7.59 15.78
CA ASP A 69 6.60 7.87 14.44
C ASP A 69 6.80 6.68 13.49
N LYS A 70 7.02 5.49 14.04
CA LYS A 70 7.26 4.27 13.25
C LYS A 70 6.14 3.27 13.49
N TYR A 71 5.52 2.80 12.41
CA TYR A 71 4.37 1.91 12.45
C TYR A 71 4.52 0.74 11.50
N ILE A 72 3.95 -0.39 11.87
CA ILE A 72 3.61 -1.45 10.95
C ILE A 72 2.14 -1.26 10.60
N VAL A 73 1.84 -1.08 9.33
CA VAL A 73 0.49 -0.85 8.82
C VAL A 73 0.06 -2.00 7.93
N THR A 74 -1.23 -2.33 7.97
CA THR A 74 -1.84 -3.26 7.04
C THR A 74 -2.65 -2.49 6.01
N LEU A 75 -2.53 -2.90 4.75
CA LEU A 75 -3.43 -2.43 3.70
C LEU A 75 -4.65 -3.33 3.64
N THR A 76 -5.83 -2.74 3.54
CA THR A 76 -7.05 -3.46 3.24
C THR A 76 -6.99 -4.05 1.83
N GLU A 77 -7.88 -4.98 1.51
CA GLU A 77 -7.95 -5.57 0.17
C GLU A 77 -8.24 -4.51 -0.90
N ALA A 78 -9.13 -3.57 -0.61
CA ALA A 78 -9.44 -2.46 -1.51
C ALA A 78 -8.24 -1.53 -1.73
N GLU A 79 -7.46 -1.22 -0.70
CA GLU A 79 -6.24 -0.43 -0.83
C GLU A 79 -5.18 -1.13 -1.69
N ARG A 80 -4.99 -2.43 -1.48
CA ARG A 80 -4.08 -3.24 -2.31
C ARG A 80 -4.53 -3.29 -3.77
N ALA A 81 -5.83 -3.49 -4.00
CA ALA A 81 -6.41 -3.51 -5.34
C ALA A 81 -6.23 -2.15 -6.05
N PHE A 82 -6.49 -1.05 -5.34
CA PHE A 82 -6.24 0.31 -5.84
C PHE A 82 -4.77 0.51 -6.23
N ASN A 83 -3.84 0.19 -5.32
CA ASN A 83 -2.41 0.36 -5.57
C ASN A 83 -1.97 -0.46 -6.79
N LYS A 84 -2.32 -1.74 -6.83
CA LYS A 84 -1.98 -2.66 -7.94
C LYS A 84 -2.56 -2.20 -9.28
N ALA A 85 -3.84 -1.87 -9.31
CA ALA A 85 -4.51 -1.40 -10.53
C ALA A 85 -3.87 -0.10 -11.05
N THR A 86 -3.54 0.81 -10.13
CA THR A 86 -2.89 2.08 -10.47
C THR A 86 -1.48 1.87 -11.02
N CYS A 87 -0.67 1.02 -10.40
CA CYS A 87 0.66 0.68 -10.92
C CYS A 87 0.58 0.18 -12.34
N THR A 88 -0.34 -0.75 -12.61
CA THR A 88 -0.53 -1.31 -13.94
C THR A 88 -1.04 -0.27 -14.95
N ALA A 89 -2.04 0.53 -14.56
CA ALA A 89 -2.67 1.49 -15.47
C ALA A 89 -1.79 2.67 -15.85
N PHE A 90 -0.90 3.10 -14.94
CA PHE A 90 -0.06 4.28 -15.12
C PHE A 90 1.42 3.95 -15.33
N ASP A 91 1.77 2.67 -15.48
CA ASP A 91 3.16 2.20 -15.62
C ASP A 91 4.08 2.72 -14.50
N ILE A 92 3.58 2.65 -13.26
CA ILE A 92 4.32 3.06 -12.07
C ILE A 92 4.92 1.81 -11.42
N PRO A 93 6.22 1.77 -11.11
CA PRO A 93 6.82 0.64 -10.41
C PRO A 93 6.12 0.38 -9.06
N GLU A 94 5.82 -0.88 -8.75
CA GLU A 94 5.07 -1.27 -7.54
C GLU A 94 5.70 -0.74 -6.24
N MET A 95 7.01 -0.61 -6.21
CA MET A 95 7.74 -0.05 -5.06
C MET A 95 7.33 1.39 -4.70
N PHE A 96 6.66 2.11 -5.61
CA PHE A 96 6.15 3.46 -5.39
C PHE A 96 4.65 3.51 -5.11
N CYS A 97 3.98 2.36 -5.05
CA CYS A 97 2.54 2.25 -4.81
C CYS A 97 2.25 1.44 -3.54
N VAL A 98 2.96 1.72 -2.46
CA VAL A 98 2.86 0.96 -1.20
C VAL A 98 1.84 1.53 -0.21
N SER A 99 1.31 2.72 -0.47
CA SER A 99 0.25 3.34 0.31
C SER A 99 -0.66 4.18 -0.57
N ILE A 100 -1.90 4.41 -0.13
CA ILE A 100 -2.84 5.30 -0.85
C ILE A 100 -2.22 6.69 -1.08
N THR A 101 -1.60 7.26 -0.08
CA THR A 101 -1.03 8.62 -0.14
C THR A 101 0.08 8.71 -1.18
N GLU A 102 0.99 7.74 -1.20
CA GLU A 102 2.09 7.73 -2.15
C GLU A 102 1.59 7.45 -3.57
N THR A 103 0.73 6.44 -3.73
CA THR A 103 0.12 6.11 -5.02
C THR A 103 -0.61 7.31 -5.63
N ARG A 104 -1.37 8.05 -4.83
CA ARG A 104 -2.05 9.29 -5.27
C ARG A 104 -1.07 10.38 -5.71
N SER A 105 0.02 10.54 -4.97
CA SER A 105 1.07 11.50 -5.35
C SER A 105 1.67 11.14 -6.71
N ARG A 106 1.95 9.86 -6.94
CA ARG A 106 2.48 9.35 -8.21
C ARG A 106 1.49 9.50 -9.36
N ILE A 107 0.21 9.22 -9.14
CA ILE A 107 -0.83 9.47 -10.13
C ILE A 107 -0.80 10.94 -10.59
N ARG A 108 -0.76 11.87 -9.63
CA ARG A 108 -0.73 13.31 -9.95
C ARG A 108 0.51 13.72 -10.74
N GLU A 109 1.67 13.15 -10.41
CA GLU A 109 2.90 13.38 -11.16
C GLU A 109 2.78 12.82 -12.58
N GLN A 110 2.30 11.59 -12.73
CA GLN A 110 2.16 10.93 -14.01
C GLN A 110 1.13 11.65 -14.91
N MET A 111 0.01 12.08 -14.35
CA MET A 111 -1.01 12.83 -15.09
C MET A 111 -0.51 14.20 -15.60
N LYS A 112 0.44 14.83 -14.91
CA LYS A 112 1.08 16.06 -15.40
C LYS A 112 1.93 15.82 -16.64
N SER A 113 2.44 14.61 -16.83
CA SER A 113 3.22 14.25 -18.02
C SER A 113 2.37 13.98 -19.25
N PHE A 114 1.06 13.77 -19.07
CA PHE A 114 0.16 13.52 -20.21
C PHE A 114 -0.06 14.79 -21.01
N SER A 115 -0.02 14.66 -22.34
CA SER A 115 -0.30 15.74 -23.27
C SER A 115 -1.81 16.06 -23.40
N PHE A 116 -2.66 15.31 -22.71
CA PHE A 116 -4.12 15.46 -22.73
C PHE A 116 -4.72 15.18 -21.34
N PRO A 117 -5.87 15.79 -21.04
CA PRO A 117 -6.60 15.48 -19.81
C PRO A 117 -7.15 14.06 -19.83
N ILE A 118 -7.07 13.34 -18.71
CA ILE A 118 -7.47 11.92 -18.63
C ILE A 118 -8.95 11.69 -19.03
N TRP A 119 -9.84 12.66 -18.82
CA TRP A 119 -11.25 12.55 -19.22
C TRP A 119 -11.44 12.36 -20.74
N VAL A 120 -10.47 12.76 -21.55
CA VAL A 120 -10.49 12.54 -23.01
C VAL A 120 -10.54 11.07 -23.37
N VAL A 121 -9.97 10.20 -22.52
CA VAL A 121 -10.01 8.75 -22.68
C VAL A 121 -11.45 8.23 -22.81
N LYS A 122 -12.44 8.86 -22.18
CA LYS A 122 -13.86 8.50 -22.32
C LYS A 122 -14.33 8.55 -23.77
N TYR A 123 -13.93 9.56 -24.52
CA TYR A 123 -14.31 9.69 -25.95
C TYR A 123 -13.67 8.60 -26.81
N VAL A 124 -12.43 8.20 -26.48
CA VAL A 124 -11.77 7.09 -27.18
C VAL A 124 -12.47 5.78 -26.87
N LEU A 125 -12.98 5.60 -25.66
CA LEU A 125 -13.72 4.40 -25.23
C LEU A 125 -15.03 4.23 -25.98
N ASP A 126 -15.72 5.32 -26.32
CA ASP A 126 -17.00 5.26 -27.04
C ASP A 126 -16.89 4.70 -28.47
N GLY A 127 -15.71 4.83 -29.09
CA GLY A 127 -15.43 4.32 -30.43
C GLY A 127 -14.90 2.89 -30.48
N ASN A 128 -14.59 2.25 -29.34
CA ASN A 128 -13.94 0.94 -29.31
C ASN A 128 -14.75 -0.10 -28.52
N ASN A 129 -14.62 -1.37 -28.92
CA ASN A 129 -15.22 -2.48 -28.18
C ASN A 129 -14.26 -2.95 -27.10
N PHE A 130 -14.60 -2.70 -25.83
CA PHE A 130 -13.88 -3.21 -24.67
C PHE A 130 -14.56 -4.45 -24.10
N LYS A 131 -13.77 -5.35 -23.52
CA LYS A 131 -14.29 -6.55 -22.83
C LYS A 131 -15.03 -6.16 -21.55
N THR A 132 -14.59 -5.09 -20.88
CA THR A 132 -15.19 -4.57 -19.65
C THR A 132 -16.33 -3.60 -19.99
N SER A 133 -17.36 -3.58 -19.14
CA SER A 133 -18.49 -2.66 -19.27
C SER A 133 -18.03 -1.21 -19.35
N LYS A 134 -18.54 -0.47 -20.35
CA LYS A 134 -18.24 0.97 -20.54
C LYS A 134 -18.54 1.79 -19.28
N ASP A 135 -19.58 1.43 -18.52
CA ASP A 135 -19.95 2.09 -17.28
C ASP A 135 -18.87 1.95 -16.21
N VAL A 136 -18.30 0.75 -16.08
CA VAL A 136 -17.21 0.48 -15.11
C VAL A 136 -15.99 1.33 -15.45
N VAL A 137 -15.58 1.35 -16.71
CA VAL A 137 -14.42 2.12 -17.16
C VAL A 137 -14.67 3.62 -17.01
N SER A 138 -15.86 4.10 -17.35
CA SER A 138 -16.24 5.51 -17.16
C SER A 138 -16.15 5.91 -15.68
N ARG A 139 -16.68 5.07 -14.77
CA ARG A 139 -16.58 5.30 -13.32
C ARG A 139 -15.15 5.32 -12.81
N LEU A 140 -14.28 4.44 -13.31
CA LEU A 140 -12.85 4.44 -12.98
C LEU A 140 -12.19 5.75 -13.39
N ILE A 141 -12.41 6.20 -14.64
CA ILE A 141 -11.86 7.46 -15.15
C ILE A 141 -12.32 8.64 -14.30
N ASP A 142 -13.61 8.71 -13.94
CA ASP A 142 -14.14 9.80 -13.10
C ASP A 142 -13.48 9.84 -11.72
N ASN A 143 -13.28 8.69 -11.09
CA ASN A 143 -12.60 8.59 -9.81
C ASN A 143 -11.12 8.99 -9.92
N TYR A 144 -10.40 8.56 -10.97
CA TYR A 144 -9.03 8.99 -11.19
C TYR A 144 -8.92 10.50 -11.49
N CYS A 145 -9.89 11.08 -12.21
CA CYS A 145 -9.97 12.52 -12.39
C CYS A 145 -10.16 13.25 -11.05
N GLY A 146 -10.96 12.69 -10.14
CA GLY A 146 -11.13 13.22 -8.78
C GLY A 146 -9.82 13.29 -8.02
N ILE A 147 -9.03 12.21 -8.05
CA ILE A 147 -7.70 12.16 -7.42
C ILE A 147 -6.75 13.20 -8.04
N ALA A 148 -6.77 13.35 -9.38
CA ALA A 148 -5.87 14.25 -10.09
C ALA A 148 -6.10 15.72 -9.75
N ASN A 149 -7.36 16.13 -9.70
CA ASN A 149 -7.72 17.54 -9.61
C ASN A 149 -7.52 18.16 -8.23
N ASN A 150 -7.26 17.36 -7.19
CA ASN A 150 -7.11 17.81 -5.80
C ASN A 150 -8.25 18.76 -5.35
N LYS A 151 -9.34 18.82 -6.08
CA LYS A 151 -10.54 19.53 -5.70
C LYS A 151 -11.37 18.54 -4.90
N ASN A 152 -11.38 18.72 -3.59
CA ASN A 152 -12.51 18.32 -2.78
C ASN A 152 -13.70 19.12 -3.36
N MET A 153 -14.31 18.58 -4.40
CA MET A 153 -15.55 19.13 -4.89
C MET A 153 -16.57 18.90 -3.77
N ASP A 154 -16.85 19.97 -3.06
CA ASP A 154 -17.94 20.11 -2.08
C ASP A 154 -18.10 18.95 -1.08
N GLY A 155 -17.08 18.69 -0.23
CA GLY A 155 -17.24 18.04 1.07
C GLY A 155 -17.67 16.57 1.10
N GLU A 156 -17.90 15.91 -0.02
CA GLU A 156 -18.57 14.59 0.00
C GLU A 156 -17.65 13.35 0.02
N LYS A 157 -16.43 13.43 -0.51
CA LYS A 157 -15.52 12.28 -0.48
C LYS A 157 -14.07 12.69 -0.28
N SER A 158 -13.43 12.12 0.73
CA SER A 158 -11.99 12.26 0.87
C SER A 158 -11.27 11.54 -0.28
N ASP A 159 -10.04 11.95 -0.59
CA ASP A 159 -9.20 11.25 -1.57
C ASP A 159 -9.01 9.76 -1.22
N ASN A 160 -9.05 9.40 0.07
CA ASN A 160 -9.00 8.02 0.52
C ASN A 160 -10.27 7.25 0.15
N ASP A 161 -11.44 7.86 0.28
CA ASP A 161 -12.71 7.24 -0.11
C ASP A 161 -12.77 7.00 -1.62
N ILE A 162 -12.21 7.91 -2.42
CA ILE A 162 -12.10 7.74 -3.87
C ILE A 162 -11.17 6.57 -4.20
N ALA A 163 -10.02 6.47 -3.54
CA ALA A 163 -9.07 5.38 -3.74
C ALA A 163 -9.68 4.02 -3.36
N LEU A 164 -10.39 3.95 -2.23
CA LEU A 164 -11.12 2.75 -1.81
C LEU A 164 -12.23 2.38 -2.79
N THR A 165 -12.94 3.38 -3.34
CA THR A 165 -13.97 3.15 -4.38
C THR A 165 -13.36 2.54 -5.64
N ILE A 166 -12.20 3.04 -6.10
CA ILE A 166 -11.48 2.45 -7.24
C ILE A 166 -11.07 1.01 -6.92
N GLY A 167 -10.50 0.77 -5.76
CA GLY A 167 -10.09 -0.56 -5.32
C GLY A 167 -11.25 -1.55 -5.29
N GLN A 168 -12.40 -1.14 -4.77
CA GLN A 168 -13.60 -1.97 -4.75
C GLN A 168 -14.11 -2.28 -6.16
N ILE A 169 -14.14 -1.28 -7.05
CA ILE A 169 -14.51 -1.51 -8.46
C ILE A 169 -13.57 -2.55 -9.10
N CYS A 170 -12.28 -2.49 -8.82
CA CYS A 170 -11.31 -3.45 -9.35
C CYS A 170 -11.54 -4.87 -8.79
N ILE A 171 -11.86 -5.01 -7.51
CA ILE A 171 -12.19 -6.30 -6.89
C ILE A 171 -13.45 -6.90 -7.52
N ASP A 172 -14.53 -6.11 -7.59
CA ASP A 172 -15.83 -6.55 -8.10
C ASP A 172 -15.77 -7.00 -9.56
N ASN A 173 -14.80 -6.49 -10.33
CA ASN A 173 -14.63 -6.80 -11.75
C ASN A 173 -13.41 -7.69 -12.04
N SER A 174 -12.66 -8.12 -11.04
CA SER A 174 -11.48 -8.98 -11.21
C SER A 174 -11.78 -10.38 -11.76
N GLY A 175 -13.03 -10.83 -11.64
CA GLY A 175 -13.51 -12.10 -12.21
C GLY A 175 -14.03 -11.99 -13.64
N ALA A 176 -14.05 -10.79 -14.24
CA ALA A 176 -14.55 -10.54 -15.59
C ALA A 176 -13.40 -10.36 -16.62
N ALA A 177 -12.15 -10.58 -16.21
CA ALA A 177 -10.95 -10.47 -17.03
C ALA A 177 -10.53 -11.81 -17.63
#